data_2d7b1e9bb0a6ab394601e24154eef865
#
_entry.id   2d7b1e9bb0a6ab394601e24154eef865
#
_cell.length_a   1.000
_cell.length_b   1.000
_cell.length_c   1.000
_cell.angle_alpha   90.00
_cell.angle_beta   90.00
_cell.angle_gamma   90.00
#
_symmetry.space_group_name_H-M   'P 1'
#
loop_
_entity.id
_entity.type
_entity.pdbx_description
1 polymer ?
#
loop_
_entity_poly.entity_id
_entity_poly.type
_entity_poly.pdbx_seq_one_letter_code
_entity_poly.pdbx_strand_id
1 'polypeptide(L)'
;MKQYTSQVLIVGTGAGGAVAAAVLAQAGVDTIMLEQGRAWAPEEHGDIISALTTMYVHGGTTVTIGRPPIPIPLGATVGGSTTINSSTCFRPPRDKVALWNGIDYADIEPSCEAVEERIHARPADVSLLGGNYHTLKRGCDALGVAIRPLIHNLDGCKGSGRCAFGCPTGAKQSMDRTFIPDAVAAGARLYAEHKVTGVVRKGDRLIGLTGHAAEEEFEARAEVIIFAMGALATPAFLLRHGLANSSGRVGRGLRIHPACRVAAEFDEIVDGHIGLPQGAYIDHWADRGVMLEGIALPPGPSLSALPGAGMAFKERTARWRQIATFGLMISDTAEGRVRKGMGALPFTALYQLTHGDTKTLRFGMARLGELYFAAGARRLFTNALPLPVINTLDELRRFEHASGGPECFEAMAFHPTGTCAMNNNRALGVVNAELQTHDMPNLYIMDGSAIPNALGVNPQITIMALARLGASRLATRF
;
A
#
# COMPACT_ATOMS: atom_id res chain seq x y z
N MET A 1 6.40 -22.37 27.07
CA MET A 1 7.00 -21.75 25.89
C MET A 1 7.06 -22.78 24.77
N LYS A 2 6.33 -22.55 23.67
CA LYS A 2 6.35 -23.41 22.48
C LYS A 2 7.66 -23.23 21.71
N GLN A 3 8.18 -24.30 21.12
CA GLN A 3 9.42 -24.31 20.35
C GLN A 3 9.12 -24.66 18.89
N TYR A 4 9.65 -23.87 17.95
CA TYR A 4 9.55 -24.12 16.52
C TYR A 4 10.95 -24.13 15.90
N THR A 5 11.16 -24.97 14.89
CA THR A 5 12.43 -25.02 14.15
C THR A 5 12.15 -25.18 12.65
N SER A 6 12.93 -24.49 11.83
CA SER A 6 12.91 -24.55 10.36
C SER A 6 14.26 -24.16 9.77
N GLN A 7 14.46 -24.35 8.47
CA GLN A 7 15.60 -23.77 7.75
C GLN A 7 15.41 -22.28 7.55
N VAL A 8 14.18 -21.85 7.16
CA VAL A 8 13.83 -20.44 6.96
C VAL A 8 12.62 -20.05 7.82
N LEU A 9 12.74 -18.90 8.48
CA LEU A 9 11.68 -18.29 9.28
C LEU A 9 11.30 -16.93 8.68
N ILE A 10 10.05 -16.78 8.30
CA ILE A 10 9.50 -15.56 7.69
C ILE A 10 8.55 -14.87 8.67
N VAL A 11 8.73 -13.57 8.91
CA VAL A 11 7.88 -12.77 9.78
C VAL A 11 7.04 -11.81 8.94
N GLY A 12 5.73 -12.02 8.95
CA GLY A 12 4.75 -11.32 8.13
C GLY A 12 4.37 -12.08 6.86
N THR A 13 3.08 -12.13 6.57
CA THR A 13 2.49 -12.88 5.45
C THR A 13 1.89 -11.95 4.38
N GLY A 14 2.34 -10.69 4.35
CA GLY A 14 1.96 -9.73 3.31
C GLY A 14 2.56 -10.05 1.94
N ALA A 15 2.50 -9.09 1.03
CA ALA A 15 2.93 -9.21 -0.37
C ALA A 15 4.31 -9.84 -0.55
N GLY A 16 5.29 -9.51 0.31
CA GLY A 16 6.64 -10.07 0.20
C GLY A 16 6.77 -11.42 0.88
N GLY A 17 6.31 -11.55 2.14
CA GLY A 17 6.52 -12.76 2.93
C GLY A 17 5.79 -13.99 2.37
N ALA A 18 4.57 -13.82 1.88
CA ALA A 18 3.81 -14.91 1.26
C ALA A 18 4.48 -15.43 -0.01
N VAL A 19 4.95 -14.52 -0.87
CA VAL A 19 5.66 -14.90 -2.11
C VAL A 19 6.97 -15.59 -1.80
N ALA A 20 7.76 -15.05 -0.86
CA ALA A 20 9.01 -15.68 -0.43
C ALA A 20 8.78 -17.08 0.13
N ALA A 21 7.73 -17.27 0.95
CA ALA A 21 7.38 -18.59 1.50
C ALA A 21 7.02 -19.60 0.43
N ALA A 22 6.19 -19.20 -0.56
CA ALA A 22 5.81 -20.10 -1.65
C ALA A 22 7.02 -20.54 -2.48
N VAL A 23 7.88 -19.59 -2.86
CA VAL A 23 9.09 -19.89 -3.64
C VAL A 23 10.03 -20.85 -2.89
N LEU A 24 10.30 -20.59 -1.61
CA LEU A 24 11.19 -21.40 -0.81
C LEU A 24 10.62 -22.79 -0.54
N ALA A 25 9.36 -22.90 -0.18
CA ALA A 25 8.71 -24.19 0.06
C ALA A 25 8.64 -25.04 -1.21
N GLN A 26 8.32 -24.44 -2.37
CA GLN A 26 8.34 -25.12 -3.67
C GLN A 26 9.73 -25.61 -4.07
N ALA A 27 10.79 -24.97 -3.58
CA ALA A 27 12.18 -25.41 -3.73
C ALA A 27 12.59 -26.49 -2.69
N GLY A 28 11.67 -26.96 -1.85
CA GLY A 28 11.92 -27.99 -0.82
C GLY A 28 12.53 -27.47 0.48
N VAL A 29 12.59 -26.15 0.68
CA VAL A 29 13.16 -25.54 1.89
C VAL A 29 12.14 -25.56 3.03
N ASP A 30 12.49 -26.13 4.17
CA ASP A 30 11.62 -26.14 5.36
C ASP A 30 11.39 -24.70 5.86
N THR A 31 10.16 -24.22 5.70
CA THR A 31 9.78 -22.83 5.88
C THR A 31 8.66 -22.66 6.90
N ILE A 32 8.84 -21.74 7.83
CA ILE A 32 7.79 -21.28 8.75
C ILE A 32 7.42 -19.83 8.44
N MET A 33 6.12 -19.52 8.41
CA MET A 33 5.56 -18.17 8.39
C MET A 33 4.94 -17.84 9.74
N LEU A 34 5.31 -16.70 10.33
CA LEU A 34 4.69 -16.13 11.53
C LEU A 34 3.92 -14.88 11.16
N GLU A 35 2.64 -14.82 11.52
CA GLU A 35 1.76 -13.67 11.27
C GLU A 35 1.07 -13.25 12.58
N GLN A 36 1.11 -11.94 12.88
CA GLN A 36 0.45 -11.42 14.10
C GLN A 36 -1.08 -11.41 14.02
N GLY A 37 -1.61 -11.31 12.80
CA GLY A 37 -3.04 -11.24 12.56
C GLY A 37 -3.70 -12.60 12.39
N ARG A 38 -5.03 -12.59 12.49
CA ARG A 38 -5.89 -13.77 12.29
C ARG A 38 -6.02 -14.10 10.79
N ALA A 39 -6.26 -15.37 10.48
CA ALA A 39 -6.78 -15.83 9.18
C ALA A 39 -8.30 -15.65 9.13
N TRP A 40 -8.82 -15.22 7.95
CA TRP A 40 -10.24 -14.99 7.72
C TRP A 40 -10.73 -15.77 6.51
N ALA A 41 -11.86 -16.46 6.65
CA ALA A 41 -12.60 -16.95 5.49
C ALA A 41 -13.40 -15.79 4.85
N PRO A 42 -13.67 -15.80 3.53
CA PRO A 42 -14.40 -14.73 2.87
C PRO A 42 -15.75 -14.39 3.52
N GLU A 43 -16.48 -15.39 3.93
CA GLU A 43 -17.79 -15.29 4.59
C GLU A 43 -17.74 -14.69 6.02
N GLU A 44 -16.57 -14.68 6.65
CA GLU A 44 -16.33 -14.05 7.95
C GLU A 44 -16.07 -12.54 7.83
N HIS A 45 -15.88 -12.02 6.61
CA HIS A 45 -15.68 -10.59 6.40
C HIS A 45 -16.95 -9.82 6.76
N GLY A 46 -16.97 -9.22 7.96
CA GLY A 46 -18.09 -8.50 8.51
C GLY A 46 -18.38 -7.14 7.88
N ASP A 47 -18.97 -6.23 8.65
CA ASP A 47 -19.17 -4.85 8.25
C ASP A 47 -17.84 -4.04 8.31
N ILE A 48 -17.92 -2.75 7.95
CA ILE A 48 -16.75 -1.86 7.88
C ILE A 48 -16.10 -1.70 9.26
N ILE A 49 -16.89 -1.57 10.32
CA ILE A 49 -16.38 -1.36 11.70
C ILE A 49 -15.66 -2.62 12.17
N SER A 50 -16.26 -3.78 11.93
CA SER A 50 -15.64 -5.07 12.22
C SER A 50 -14.31 -5.22 11.48
N ALA A 51 -14.26 -4.93 10.17
CA ALA A 51 -13.03 -5.00 9.40
C ALA A 51 -11.94 -4.04 9.93
N LEU A 52 -12.30 -2.79 10.23
CA LEU A 52 -11.34 -1.81 10.77
C LEU A 52 -10.77 -2.26 12.12
N THR A 53 -11.60 -2.79 13.02
CA THR A 53 -11.17 -3.17 14.37
C THR A 53 -10.35 -4.47 14.41
N THR A 54 -10.56 -5.37 13.46
CA THR A 54 -9.99 -6.73 13.51
C THR A 54 -8.91 -7.00 12.45
N MET A 55 -8.96 -6.33 11.29
CA MET A 55 -8.03 -6.59 10.18
C MET A 55 -6.97 -5.49 10.01
N TYR A 56 -7.13 -4.36 10.69
CA TYR A 56 -6.22 -3.23 10.56
C TYR A 56 -5.35 -3.03 11.82
N VAL A 57 -4.13 -2.62 11.62
CA VAL A 57 -3.25 -2.18 12.71
C VAL A 57 -3.91 -0.99 13.42
N HIS A 58 -4.12 -1.11 14.74
CA HIS A 58 -4.74 -0.08 15.57
C HIS A 58 -6.06 0.48 15.02
N GLY A 59 -6.90 -0.37 14.45
CA GLY A 59 -8.19 0.06 13.91
C GLY A 59 -8.08 1.00 12.70
N GLY A 60 -6.99 0.93 11.94
CA GLY A 60 -6.74 1.81 10.79
C GLY A 60 -6.28 3.23 11.16
N THR A 61 -5.97 3.50 12.44
CA THR A 61 -5.62 4.85 12.93
C THR A 61 -4.12 5.16 12.89
N THR A 62 -3.32 4.36 12.17
CA THR A 62 -1.91 4.68 11.96
C THR A 62 -1.77 5.98 11.20
N VAL A 63 -1.00 6.93 11.74
CA VAL A 63 -0.83 8.27 11.19
C VAL A 63 0.63 8.73 11.28
N THR A 64 1.07 9.56 10.35
CA THR A 64 2.38 10.21 10.42
C THR A 64 2.36 11.40 11.38
N ILE A 65 3.51 11.68 12.00
CA ILE A 65 3.77 12.94 12.68
C ILE A 65 4.38 13.89 11.65
N GLY A 66 3.66 14.97 11.34
CA GLY A 66 4.04 15.97 10.34
C GLY A 66 2.90 16.93 10.04
N ARG A 67 3.05 17.71 8.97
CA ARG A 67 2.04 18.65 8.50
C ARG A 67 1.75 18.41 7.01
N PRO A 68 0.50 17.99 6.66
CA PRO A 68 -0.53 17.50 7.58
C PRO A 68 -0.14 16.15 8.20
N PRO A 69 -0.78 15.71 9.29
CA PRO A 69 -0.74 14.30 9.67
C PRO A 69 -1.42 13.46 8.57
N ILE A 70 -0.75 12.42 8.10
CA ILE A 70 -1.22 11.61 6.97
C ILE A 70 -1.57 10.21 7.49
N PRO A 71 -2.84 9.77 7.41
CA PRO A 71 -3.23 8.40 7.70
C PRO A 71 -2.58 7.40 6.76
N ILE A 72 -2.07 6.29 7.32
CA ILE A 72 -1.48 5.16 6.58
C ILE A 72 -2.11 3.88 7.11
N PRO A 73 -3.28 3.46 6.63
CA PRO A 73 -3.91 2.21 7.08
C PRO A 73 -3.07 0.99 6.65
N LEU A 74 -2.84 0.08 7.60
CA LEU A 74 -2.03 -1.11 7.42
C LEU A 74 -2.81 -2.36 7.83
N GLY A 75 -2.60 -3.48 7.14
CA GLY A 75 -3.21 -4.76 7.49
C GLY A 75 -2.50 -5.47 8.64
N ALA A 76 -3.30 -6.06 9.53
CA ALA A 76 -2.88 -6.97 10.60
C ALA A 76 -3.69 -8.27 10.51
N THR A 77 -3.46 -9.03 9.47
CA THR A 77 -4.21 -10.24 9.12
C THR A 77 -3.33 -11.15 8.27
N VAL A 78 -3.62 -12.43 8.19
CA VAL A 78 -3.00 -13.34 7.22
C VAL A 78 -3.23 -12.77 5.81
N GLY A 79 -2.16 -12.63 5.04
CA GLY A 79 -2.14 -11.89 3.77
C GLY A 79 -1.76 -10.41 3.91
N GLY A 80 -1.65 -9.89 5.14
CA GLY A 80 -1.24 -8.51 5.42
C GLY A 80 -2.11 -7.48 4.71
N SER A 81 -1.51 -6.38 4.24
CA SER A 81 -2.25 -5.30 3.55
C SER A 81 -2.85 -5.71 2.21
N THR A 82 -2.47 -6.87 1.61
CA THR A 82 -3.12 -7.36 0.37
C THR A 82 -4.58 -7.77 0.60
N THR A 83 -4.94 -8.17 1.83
CA THR A 83 -6.30 -8.55 2.21
C THR A 83 -7.24 -7.35 2.31
N ILE A 84 -6.69 -6.15 2.58
CA ILE A 84 -7.45 -4.90 2.79
C ILE A 84 -7.17 -3.81 1.76
N ASN A 85 -6.39 -4.09 0.71
CA ASN A 85 -6.15 -3.14 -0.37
C ASN A 85 -7.29 -3.16 -1.42
N SER A 86 -7.20 -2.26 -2.38
CA SER A 86 -8.17 -2.17 -3.49
C SER A 86 -7.79 -3.00 -4.72
N SER A 87 -6.91 -3.97 -4.59
CA SER A 87 -6.49 -4.90 -5.65
C SER A 87 -5.79 -4.27 -6.87
N THR A 88 -5.37 -3.01 -6.82
CA THR A 88 -4.72 -2.33 -7.94
C THR A 88 -3.31 -2.86 -8.18
N CYS A 89 -2.99 -3.20 -9.42
CA CYS A 89 -1.73 -3.79 -9.85
C CYS A 89 -1.03 -2.90 -10.88
N PHE A 90 0.21 -2.49 -10.59
CA PHE A 90 1.11 -1.84 -11.54
C PHE A 90 2.49 -2.48 -11.45
N ARG A 91 3.11 -2.72 -12.59
CA ARG A 91 4.56 -3.03 -12.64
C ARG A 91 5.36 -1.82 -12.19
N PRO A 92 6.56 -2.00 -11.63
CA PRO A 92 7.43 -0.86 -11.36
C PRO A 92 7.76 -0.12 -12.67
N PRO A 93 7.70 1.23 -12.69
CA PRO A 93 8.09 1.99 -13.88
C PRO A 93 9.58 1.77 -14.21
N ARG A 94 9.91 1.60 -15.49
CA ARG A 94 11.29 1.31 -15.96
C ARG A 94 12.27 2.42 -15.58
N ASP A 95 11.86 3.68 -15.65
CA ASP A 95 12.66 4.84 -15.24
C ASP A 95 12.97 4.84 -13.73
N LYS A 96 12.06 4.32 -12.90
CA LYS A 96 12.28 4.20 -11.45
C LYS A 96 13.23 3.07 -11.10
N VAL A 97 13.11 1.93 -11.79
CA VAL A 97 14.03 0.79 -11.62
C VAL A 97 15.43 1.14 -12.11
N ALA A 98 15.56 1.91 -13.17
CA ALA A 98 16.86 2.37 -13.70
C ALA A 98 17.68 3.19 -12.68
N LEU A 99 17.04 3.70 -11.61
CA LEU A 99 17.72 4.38 -10.51
C LEU A 99 18.19 3.44 -9.39
N TRP A 100 17.86 2.16 -9.46
CA TRP A 100 18.24 1.19 -8.43
C TRP A 100 19.68 0.74 -8.60
N ASN A 101 20.33 0.43 -7.49
CA ASN A 101 21.72 -0.05 -7.51
C ASN A 101 21.73 -1.56 -7.24
N GLY A 102 21.97 -2.33 -8.30
CA GLY A 102 22.17 -3.78 -8.22
C GLY A 102 21.04 -4.66 -8.76
N ILE A 103 19.92 -4.09 -9.18
CA ILE A 103 18.84 -4.79 -9.88
C ILE A 103 18.42 -3.94 -11.08
N ASP A 104 18.43 -4.54 -12.26
CA ASP A 104 17.90 -3.96 -13.48
C ASP A 104 16.48 -4.42 -13.76
N TYR A 105 15.79 -3.74 -14.71
CA TYR A 105 14.42 -4.12 -15.05
C TYR A 105 14.34 -5.55 -15.61
N ALA A 106 15.33 -5.97 -16.37
CA ALA A 106 15.44 -7.33 -16.92
C ALA A 106 15.53 -8.41 -15.83
N ASP A 107 16.12 -8.10 -14.68
CA ASP A 107 16.19 -9.03 -13.54
C ASP A 107 14.82 -9.27 -12.88
N ILE A 108 13.99 -8.22 -12.80
CA ILE A 108 12.71 -8.25 -12.08
C ILE A 108 11.53 -8.60 -12.99
N GLU A 109 11.61 -8.32 -14.29
CA GLU A 109 10.49 -8.51 -15.23
C GLU A 109 9.91 -9.93 -15.24
N PRO A 110 10.72 -11.03 -15.26
CA PRO A 110 10.19 -12.39 -15.18
C PRO A 110 9.45 -12.67 -13.87
N SER A 111 9.87 -12.00 -12.80
CA SER A 111 9.19 -12.11 -11.51
C SER A 111 7.87 -11.34 -11.49
N CYS A 112 7.78 -10.19 -12.17
CA CYS A 112 6.51 -9.48 -12.35
C CYS A 112 5.52 -10.34 -13.12
N GLU A 113 5.93 -10.94 -14.24
CA GLU A 113 5.08 -11.81 -15.07
C GLU A 113 4.53 -12.99 -14.29
N ALA A 114 5.38 -13.73 -13.58
CA ALA A 114 4.97 -14.88 -12.80
C ALA A 114 4.02 -14.51 -11.64
N VAL A 115 4.22 -13.34 -11.02
CA VAL A 115 3.33 -12.83 -9.97
C VAL A 115 1.98 -12.43 -10.57
N GLU A 116 1.97 -11.66 -11.66
CA GLU A 116 0.74 -11.22 -12.33
C GLU A 116 -0.11 -12.41 -12.80
N GLU A 117 0.52 -13.43 -13.38
CA GLU A 117 -0.16 -14.66 -13.77
C GLU A 117 -0.81 -15.34 -12.56
N ARG A 118 -0.04 -15.53 -11.46
CA ARG A 118 -0.52 -16.23 -10.28
C ARG A 118 -1.67 -15.52 -9.56
N ILE A 119 -1.65 -14.20 -9.53
CA ILE A 119 -2.71 -13.42 -8.86
C ILE A 119 -3.82 -12.97 -9.82
N HIS A 120 -3.82 -13.45 -11.07
CA HIS A 120 -4.80 -13.09 -12.10
C HIS A 120 -4.89 -11.57 -12.35
N ALA A 121 -3.73 -10.88 -12.38
CA ALA A 121 -3.67 -9.44 -12.62
C ALA A 121 -4.08 -9.11 -14.06
N ARG A 122 -5.26 -8.49 -14.25
CA ARG A 122 -5.85 -8.20 -15.56
C ARG A 122 -6.61 -6.87 -15.52
N PRO A 123 -6.81 -6.20 -16.67
CA PRO A 123 -7.68 -5.04 -16.74
C PRO A 123 -9.08 -5.34 -16.18
N ALA A 124 -9.61 -4.41 -15.41
CA ALA A 124 -10.96 -4.52 -14.87
C ALA A 124 -12.01 -4.67 -15.98
N ASP A 125 -13.01 -5.53 -15.76
CA ASP A 125 -14.16 -5.60 -16.64
C ASP A 125 -14.91 -4.25 -16.58
N VAL A 126 -15.12 -3.65 -17.75
CA VAL A 126 -15.80 -2.35 -17.88
C VAL A 126 -17.21 -2.39 -17.32
N SER A 127 -17.89 -3.54 -17.34
CA SER A 127 -19.22 -3.70 -16.75
C SER A 127 -19.25 -3.54 -15.22
N LEU A 128 -18.11 -3.69 -14.56
CA LEU A 128 -17.95 -3.49 -13.10
C LEU A 128 -17.54 -2.07 -12.72
N LEU A 129 -17.25 -1.22 -13.73
CA LEU A 129 -16.87 0.17 -13.47
C LEU A 129 -18.13 0.98 -13.18
N GLY A 130 -18.16 1.62 -12.02
CA GLY A 130 -19.34 2.37 -11.56
C GLY A 130 -19.49 3.77 -12.13
N GLY A 131 -20.45 4.52 -11.58
CA GLY A 131 -20.77 5.88 -12.03
C GLY A 131 -19.60 6.85 -12.00
N ASN A 132 -18.66 6.72 -11.07
CA ASN A 132 -17.43 7.53 -11.03
C ASN A 132 -16.65 7.45 -12.35
N TYR A 133 -16.46 6.24 -12.87
CA TYR A 133 -15.78 6.04 -14.15
C TYR A 133 -16.54 6.66 -15.32
N HIS A 134 -17.83 6.33 -15.46
CA HIS A 134 -18.61 6.80 -16.61
C HIS A 134 -18.73 8.32 -16.62
N THR A 135 -18.87 8.94 -15.46
CA THR A 135 -18.93 10.41 -15.33
C THR A 135 -17.59 11.04 -15.71
N LEU A 136 -16.47 10.56 -15.15
CA LEU A 136 -15.16 11.15 -15.45
C LEU A 136 -14.75 10.89 -16.90
N LYS A 137 -15.14 9.73 -17.48
CA LYS A 137 -14.88 9.41 -18.89
C LYS A 137 -15.47 10.44 -19.85
N ARG A 138 -16.66 10.98 -19.60
CA ARG A 138 -17.23 12.05 -20.41
C ARG A 138 -16.33 13.29 -20.48
N GLY A 139 -15.76 13.69 -19.31
CA GLY A 139 -14.82 14.80 -19.26
C GLY A 139 -13.49 14.49 -19.94
N CYS A 140 -13.00 13.28 -19.80
CA CYS A 140 -11.81 12.81 -20.49
C CYS A 140 -11.98 12.82 -22.00
N ASP A 141 -13.11 12.31 -22.50
CA ASP A 141 -13.42 12.29 -23.93
C ASP A 141 -13.53 13.73 -24.49
N ALA A 142 -14.16 14.65 -23.73
CA ALA A 142 -14.30 16.04 -24.13
C ALA A 142 -12.95 16.79 -24.22
N LEU A 143 -11.96 16.42 -23.41
CA LEU A 143 -10.65 17.05 -23.38
C LEU A 143 -9.55 16.23 -24.08
N GLY A 144 -9.88 15.09 -24.70
CA GLY A 144 -8.91 14.24 -25.38
C GLY A 144 -7.91 13.56 -24.45
N VAL A 145 -8.28 13.33 -23.19
CA VAL A 145 -7.44 12.64 -22.18
C VAL A 145 -7.82 11.18 -22.12
N ALA A 146 -6.84 10.29 -22.19
CA ALA A 146 -7.09 8.86 -22.08
C ALA A 146 -7.38 8.44 -20.62
N ILE A 147 -8.50 7.75 -20.40
CA ILE A 147 -8.80 7.03 -19.16
C ILE A 147 -8.86 5.54 -19.44
N ARG A 148 -8.23 4.72 -18.61
CA ARG A 148 -8.09 3.27 -18.81
C ARG A 148 -8.61 2.51 -17.61
N PRO A 149 -9.23 1.32 -17.80
CA PRO A 149 -9.50 0.40 -16.71
C PRO A 149 -8.22 0.06 -15.95
N LEU A 150 -8.27 0.07 -14.63
CA LEU A 150 -7.15 -0.37 -13.78
C LEU A 150 -6.92 -1.89 -13.93
N ILE A 151 -5.66 -2.30 -13.78
CA ILE A 151 -5.31 -3.71 -13.65
C ILE A 151 -5.55 -4.14 -12.20
N HIS A 152 -6.30 -5.22 -12.03
CA HIS A 152 -6.68 -5.76 -10.73
C HIS A 152 -6.37 -7.24 -10.61
N ASN A 153 -6.00 -7.68 -9.41
CA ASN A 153 -5.90 -9.10 -9.06
C ASN A 153 -7.26 -9.63 -8.59
N LEU A 154 -8.15 -9.88 -9.54
CA LEU A 154 -9.52 -10.33 -9.30
C LEU A 154 -9.86 -11.56 -10.15
N ASP A 155 -10.60 -12.50 -9.54
CA ASP A 155 -11.18 -13.65 -10.25
C ASP A 155 -12.64 -13.83 -9.83
N GLY A 156 -13.58 -13.74 -10.80
CA GLY A 156 -15.02 -13.85 -10.55
C GLY A 156 -15.62 -12.72 -9.72
N CYS A 157 -15.08 -11.48 -9.81
CA CYS A 157 -15.59 -10.34 -9.07
C CYS A 157 -17.05 -10.03 -9.36
N LYS A 158 -17.84 -9.74 -8.33
CA LYS A 158 -19.26 -9.37 -8.38
C LYS A 158 -19.51 -7.86 -8.14
N GLY A 159 -18.47 -7.03 -8.09
CA GLY A 159 -18.62 -5.59 -7.86
C GLY A 159 -19.11 -5.21 -6.47
N SER A 160 -18.80 -5.99 -5.43
CA SER A 160 -19.28 -5.74 -4.06
C SER A 160 -18.80 -4.40 -3.44
N GLY A 161 -17.79 -3.75 -4.03
CA GLY A 161 -17.24 -2.49 -3.53
C GLY A 161 -16.46 -2.59 -2.21
N ARG A 162 -16.21 -3.80 -1.70
CA ARG A 162 -15.68 -4.03 -0.35
C ARG A 162 -14.20 -4.42 -0.29
N CYS A 163 -13.43 -4.17 -1.34
CA CYS A 163 -12.05 -4.61 -1.42
C CYS A 163 -11.18 -4.19 -0.21
N ALA A 164 -11.38 -2.98 0.31
CA ALA A 164 -10.66 -2.46 1.48
C ALA A 164 -11.11 -3.04 2.82
N PHE A 165 -12.20 -3.80 2.88
CA PHE A 165 -12.77 -4.32 4.11
C PHE A 165 -12.86 -5.86 4.12
N GLY A 166 -12.00 -6.51 3.33
CA GLY A 166 -12.09 -7.93 3.03
C GLY A 166 -13.08 -8.21 1.90
N CYS A 167 -12.73 -9.15 1.04
CA CYS A 167 -13.57 -9.51 -0.11
C CYS A 167 -14.55 -10.63 0.29
N PRO A 168 -15.87 -10.35 0.44
CA PRO A 168 -16.82 -11.34 0.95
C PRO A 168 -17.10 -12.48 -0.04
N THR A 169 -16.71 -12.33 -1.30
CA THR A 169 -16.88 -13.37 -2.34
C THR A 169 -15.60 -14.16 -2.60
N GLY A 170 -14.48 -13.81 -1.94
CA GLY A 170 -13.18 -14.41 -2.20
C GLY A 170 -12.59 -14.11 -3.59
N ALA A 171 -13.21 -13.23 -4.37
CA ALA A 171 -12.77 -12.90 -5.74
C ALA A 171 -11.43 -12.17 -5.79
N LYS A 172 -11.07 -11.41 -4.72
CA LYS A 172 -9.76 -10.75 -4.65
C LYS A 172 -8.66 -11.77 -4.40
N GLN A 173 -7.70 -11.84 -5.32
CA GLN A 173 -6.57 -12.76 -5.30
C GLN A 173 -5.43 -12.20 -4.44
N SER A 174 -5.73 -11.93 -3.15
CA SER A 174 -4.78 -11.53 -2.13
C SER A 174 -3.91 -12.71 -1.67
N MET A 175 -2.89 -12.44 -0.87
CA MET A 175 -1.89 -13.47 -0.48
C MET A 175 -2.50 -14.64 0.28
N ASP A 176 -3.55 -14.40 1.08
CA ASP A 176 -4.33 -15.43 1.78
C ASP A 176 -5.08 -16.39 0.83
N ARG A 177 -5.30 -15.98 -0.43
CA ARG A 177 -5.99 -16.75 -1.46
C ARG A 177 -5.06 -17.36 -2.49
N THR A 178 -3.81 -16.93 -2.55
CA THR A 178 -2.85 -17.32 -3.58
C THR A 178 -1.57 -17.91 -3.00
N PHE A 179 -0.54 -17.12 -2.77
CA PHE A 179 0.79 -17.61 -2.39
C PHE A 179 0.87 -18.28 -1.02
N ILE A 180 0.01 -17.93 -0.06
CA ILE A 180 -0.02 -18.64 1.24
C ILE A 180 -0.55 -20.07 1.08
N PRO A 181 -1.70 -20.33 0.43
CA PRO A 181 -2.11 -21.69 0.09
C PRO A 181 -1.06 -22.47 -0.69
N ASP A 182 -0.38 -21.84 -1.67
CA ASP A 182 0.69 -22.49 -2.43
C ASP A 182 1.86 -22.90 -1.53
N ALA A 183 2.28 -22.00 -0.63
CA ALA A 183 3.35 -22.29 0.33
C ALA A 183 2.99 -23.46 1.25
N VAL A 184 1.76 -23.47 1.78
CA VAL A 184 1.28 -24.53 2.68
C VAL A 184 1.17 -25.85 1.93
N ALA A 185 0.65 -25.85 0.71
CA ALA A 185 0.57 -27.04 -0.13
C ALA A 185 1.94 -27.62 -0.48
N ALA A 186 2.97 -26.75 -0.55
CA ALA A 186 4.39 -27.15 -0.72
C ALA A 186 5.11 -27.50 0.59
N GLY A 187 4.40 -27.55 1.74
CA GLY A 187 4.94 -28.00 3.02
C GLY A 187 5.34 -26.89 3.99
N ALA A 188 5.18 -25.60 3.65
CA ALA A 188 5.41 -24.54 4.61
C ALA A 188 4.37 -24.56 5.75
N ARG A 189 4.79 -24.13 6.93
CA ARG A 189 3.93 -24.05 8.12
C ARG A 189 3.55 -22.61 8.40
N LEU A 190 2.25 -22.32 8.45
CA LEU A 190 1.72 -21.00 8.83
C LEU A 190 1.26 -21.03 10.29
N TYR A 191 1.73 -20.05 11.06
CA TYR A 191 1.28 -19.76 12.41
C TYR A 191 0.68 -18.34 12.45
N ALA A 192 -0.65 -18.26 12.33
CA ALA A 192 -1.40 -17.04 12.54
C ALA A 192 -1.48 -16.67 14.03
N GLU A 193 -1.77 -15.40 14.34
CA GLU A 193 -1.86 -14.88 15.72
C GLU A 193 -0.56 -15.06 16.52
N HIS A 194 0.58 -15.14 15.82
CA HIS A 194 1.93 -15.25 16.40
C HIS A 194 2.68 -13.93 16.25
N LYS A 195 2.66 -13.12 17.30
CA LYS A 195 3.33 -11.80 17.32
C LYS A 195 4.76 -11.92 17.78
N VAL A 196 5.71 -11.68 16.87
CA VAL A 196 7.13 -11.61 17.19
C VAL A 196 7.44 -10.32 17.95
N THR A 197 8.13 -10.45 19.09
CA THR A 197 8.47 -9.30 19.97
C THR A 197 9.94 -9.25 20.37
N GLY A 198 10.68 -10.34 20.19
CA GLY A 198 12.07 -10.47 20.62
C GLY A 198 12.94 -11.22 19.63
N VAL A 199 14.24 -11.23 19.88
CA VAL A 199 15.25 -11.86 19.03
C VAL A 199 16.22 -12.70 19.87
N VAL A 200 16.69 -13.83 19.30
CA VAL A 200 17.76 -14.65 19.85
C VAL A 200 18.98 -14.51 18.95
N ARG A 201 20.10 -14.05 19.49
CA ARG A 201 21.34 -13.76 18.75
C ARG A 201 22.51 -14.62 19.20
N LYS A 202 23.42 -14.91 18.25
CA LYS A 202 24.75 -15.47 18.53
C LYS A 202 25.77 -14.74 17.63
N GLY A 203 26.48 -13.78 18.22
CA GLY A 203 27.38 -12.89 17.48
C GLY A 203 26.61 -11.98 16.51
N ASP A 204 26.99 -11.98 15.24
CA ASP A 204 26.40 -11.26 14.12
C ASP A 204 25.22 -11.98 13.45
N ARG A 205 24.83 -13.16 13.95
CA ARG A 205 23.73 -13.96 13.39
C ARG A 205 22.49 -13.90 14.28
N LEU A 206 21.31 -13.83 13.66
CA LEU A 206 20.04 -14.17 14.30
C LEU A 206 19.85 -15.68 14.24
N ILE A 207 19.68 -16.33 15.41
CA ILE A 207 19.45 -17.78 15.49
C ILE A 207 18.00 -18.12 15.84
N GLY A 208 17.18 -17.13 16.12
CA GLY A 208 15.77 -17.31 16.42
C GLY A 208 15.07 -16.01 16.77
N LEU A 209 13.77 -16.13 16.97
CA LEU A 209 12.84 -15.06 17.35
C LEU A 209 11.98 -15.55 18.51
N THR A 210 11.57 -14.64 19.37
CA THR A 210 10.61 -14.91 20.46
C THR A 210 9.36 -14.04 20.29
N GLY A 211 8.26 -14.49 20.88
CA GLY A 211 7.00 -13.77 20.78
C GLY A 211 5.88 -14.39 21.59
N HIS A 212 4.68 -13.96 21.31
CA HIS A 212 3.46 -14.41 21.97
C HIS A 212 2.42 -14.90 20.94
N ALA A 213 1.77 -16.01 21.26
CA ALA A 213 0.61 -16.54 20.58
C ALA A 213 -0.54 -16.58 21.60
N ALA A 214 -1.44 -15.60 21.58
CA ALA A 214 -2.34 -15.30 22.68
C ALA A 214 -1.57 -15.13 24.01
N GLU A 215 -1.88 -15.93 25.04
CA GLU A 215 -1.22 -15.88 26.35
C GLU A 215 0.08 -16.74 26.42
N GLU A 216 0.40 -17.50 25.37
CA GLU A 216 1.53 -18.42 25.36
C GLU A 216 2.77 -17.80 24.70
N GLU A 217 3.93 -17.89 25.35
CA GLU A 217 5.20 -17.54 24.75
C GLU A 217 5.69 -18.61 23.79
N PHE A 218 6.38 -18.18 22.72
CA PHE A 218 7.07 -19.08 21.80
C PHE A 218 8.50 -18.61 21.51
N GLU A 219 9.34 -19.57 21.10
CA GLU A 219 10.63 -19.35 20.47
C GLU A 219 10.65 -20.11 19.13
N ALA A 220 11.04 -19.43 18.05
CA ALA A 220 11.21 -20.02 16.73
C ALA A 220 12.67 -19.86 16.28
N ARG A 221 13.34 -20.96 15.93
CA ARG A 221 14.74 -20.98 15.48
C ARG A 221 14.85 -21.31 14.01
N ALA A 222 15.81 -20.66 13.32
CA ALA A 222 16.08 -20.93 11.92
C ALA A 222 17.52 -20.57 11.53
N GLU A 223 17.98 -21.14 10.42
CA GLU A 223 19.27 -20.81 9.82
C GLU A 223 19.24 -19.44 9.14
N VAL A 224 18.11 -19.11 8.48
CA VAL A 224 17.84 -17.85 7.79
C VAL A 224 16.54 -17.24 8.30
N ILE A 225 16.54 -15.91 8.49
CA ILE A 225 15.38 -15.16 8.91
C ILE A 225 15.05 -14.10 7.86
N ILE A 226 13.77 -14.02 7.47
CA ILE A 226 13.25 -13.01 6.53
C ILE A 226 12.26 -12.12 7.26
N PHE A 227 12.53 -10.83 7.30
CA PHE A 227 11.56 -9.84 7.75
C PHE A 227 10.74 -9.30 6.59
N ALA A 228 9.42 -9.45 6.71
CA ALA A 228 8.42 -9.02 5.74
C ALA A 228 7.22 -8.35 6.44
N MET A 229 7.50 -7.61 7.52
CA MET A 229 6.49 -6.97 8.37
C MET A 229 5.98 -5.63 7.80
N GLY A 230 6.50 -5.21 6.64
CA GLY A 230 6.15 -3.97 5.96
C GLY A 230 7.01 -2.77 6.35
N ALA A 231 6.92 -1.71 5.54
CA ALA A 231 7.84 -0.58 5.57
C ALA A 231 7.82 0.28 6.86
N LEU A 232 6.87 0.08 7.75
CA LEU A 232 6.85 0.77 9.05
C LEU A 232 7.28 -0.14 10.21
N ALA A 233 6.84 -1.39 10.21
CA ALA A 233 7.13 -2.31 11.31
C ALA A 233 8.54 -2.90 11.21
N THR A 234 9.01 -3.29 10.02
CA THR A 234 10.37 -3.85 9.82
C THR A 234 11.46 -2.92 10.32
N PRO A 235 11.56 -1.65 9.89
CA PRO A 235 12.63 -0.78 10.40
C PRO A 235 12.49 -0.46 11.89
N ALA A 236 11.27 -0.35 12.41
CA ALA A 236 11.06 -0.11 13.83
C ALA A 236 11.53 -1.28 14.71
N PHE A 237 11.29 -2.52 14.23
CA PHE A 237 11.77 -3.73 14.89
C PHE A 237 13.29 -3.80 14.86
N LEU A 238 13.91 -3.55 13.71
CA LEU A 238 15.38 -3.49 13.58
C LEU A 238 15.99 -2.46 14.53
N LEU A 239 15.44 -1.23 14.57
CA LEU A 239 15.91 -0.17 15.46
C LEU A 239 15.72 -0.49 16.94
N ARG A 240 14.63 -1.17 17.31
CA ARG A 240 14.35 -1.58 18.69
C ARG A 240 15.38 -2.57 19.20
N HIS A 241 15.80 -3.50 18.34
CA HIS A 241 16.71 -4.58 18.70
C HIS A 241 18.18 -4.34 18.28
N GLY A 242 18.49 -3.15 17.73
CA GLY A 242 19.84 -2.79 17.31
C GLY A 242 20.38 -3.68 16.19
N LEU A 243 19.54 -4.00 15.19
CA LEU A 243 19.87 -4.89 14.08
C LEU A 243 20.14 -4.12 12.79
N ALA A 244 21.07 -4.59 11.97
CA ALA A 244 21.31 -4.20 10.56
C ALA A 244 21.42 -2.68 10.31
N ASN A 245 21.97 -1.88 11.23
CA ASN A 245 21.98 -0.43 11.14
C ASN A 245 23.38 0.22 11.21
N SER A 246 24.44 -0.47 10.78
CA SER A 246 25.80 0.10 10.76
C SER A 246 25.90 1.32 9.83
N SER A 247 25.11 1.36 8.74
CA SER A 247 25.01 2.49 7.84
C SER A 247 24.20 3.66 8.41
N GLY A 248 23.47 3.48 9.52
CA GLY A 248 22.52 4.48 10.05
C GLY A 248 21.30 4.74 9.13
N ARG A 249 21.05 3.85 8.14
CA ARG A 249 19.99 4.04 7.12
C ARG A 249 18.66 3.39 7.52
N VAL A 250 18.62 2.47 8.48
CA VAL A 250 17.37 1.84 8.93
C VAL A 250 16.38 2.91 9.38
N GLY A 251 15.18 2.84 8.84
CA GLY A 251 14.08 3.77 9.09
C GLY A 251 14.16 5.09 8.32
N ARG A 252 15.19 5.37 7.53
CA ARG A 252 15.31 6.58 6.71
C ARG A 252 14.79 6.36 5.30
N GLY A 253 14.39 7.44 4.62
CA GLY A 253 13.94 7.39 3.23
C GLY A 253 12.49 6.93 3.07
N LEU A 254 11.64 7.07 4.10
CA LEU A 254 10.22 6.77 3.99
C LEU A 254 9.58 7.56 2.85
N ARG A 255 8.99 6.86 1.88
CA ARG A 255 8.12 7.35 0.81
C ARG A 255 6.74 6.79 1.04
N ILE A 256 5.69 7.54 0.71
CA ILE A 256 4.32 7.11 1.04
C ILE A 256 3.32 7.30 -0.11
N HIS A 257 3.71 7.96 -1.21
CA HIS A 257 2.81 8.38 -2.30
C HIS A 257 1.57 9.11 -1.75
N PRO A 258 1.72 10.36 -1.26
CA PRO A 258 0.60 11.12 -0.73
C PRO A 258 -0.51 11.24 -1.75
N ALA A 259 -1.74 10.96 -1.33
CA ALA A 259 -2.93 10.95 -2.15
C ALA A 259 -3.94 11.95 -1.63
N CYS A 260 -4.59 12.66 -2.54
CA CYS A 260 -5.74 13.51 -2.31
C CYS A 260 -6.92 13.02 -3.16
N ARG A 261 -8.09 13.61 -2.95
CA ARG A 261 -9.27 13.37 -3.77
C ARG A 261 -9.94 14.67 -4.17
N VAL A 262 -10.67 14.62 -5.25
CA VAL A 262 -11.65 15.64 -5.63
C VAL A 262 -12.99 14.96 -5.80
N ALA A 263 -14.01 15.43 -5.10
CA ALA A 263 -15.39 15.04 -5.35
C ALA A 263 -16.08 16.13 -6.20
N ALA A 264 -17.02 15.73 -7.03
CA ALA A 264 -17.74 16.62 -7.93
C ALA A 264 -19.24 16.35 -7.88
N GLU A 265 -20.04 17.41 -7.78
CA GLU A 265 -21.50 17.34 -7.76
C GLU A 265 -22.07 17.56 -9.16
N PHE A 266 -23.04 16.72 -9.54
CA PHE A 266 -23.75 16.74 -10.82
C PHE A 266 -25.26 16.96 -10.62
N ASP A 267 -25.97 17.26 -11.70
CA ASP A 267 -27.43 17.32 -11.67
C ASP A 267 -28.05 15.92 -11.71
N GLU A 268 -27.45 15.02 -12.48
CA GLU A 268 -27.89 13.63 -12.59
C GLU A 268 -27.38 12.74 -11.45
N ILE A 269 -27.96 11.56 -11.30
CA ILE A 269 -27.52 10.52 -10.38
C ILE A 269 -26.26 9.86 -10.94
N VAL A 270 -25.22 9.81 -10.13
CA VAL A 270 -23.92 9.17 -10.43
C VAL A 270 -23.79 7.80 -9.75
N ASP A 271 -24.28 7.68 -8.53
CA ASP A 271 -24.13 6.47 -7.68
C ASP A 271 -22.68 5.95 -7.64
N GLY A 272 -21.73 6.86 -7.41
CA GLY A 272 -20.29 6.60 -7.46
C GLY A 272 -19.76 5.56 -6.45
N HIS A 273 -20.60 5.10 -5.51
CA HIS A 273 -20.28 4.07 -4.53
C HIS A 273 -20.52 2.64 -5.05
N ILE A 274 -21.14 2.50 -6.22
CA ILE A 274 -21.44 1.21 -6.85
C ILE A 274 -20.30 0.81 -7.79
N GLY A 275 -19.94 -0.46 -7.80
CA GLY A 275 -18.90 -1.03 -8.67
C GLY A 275 -17.54 -1.15 -7.98
N LEU A 276 -16.48 -1.26 -8.77
CA LEU A 276 -15.11 -1.37 -8.26
C LEU A 276 -14.66 -0.04 -7.61
N PRO A 277 -14.14 -0.06 -6.38
CA PRO A 277 -13.72 1.15 -5.68
C PRO A 277 -12.63 1.94 -6.43
N GLN A 278 -11.69 1.24 -7.08
CA GLN A 278 -10.67 1.82 -7.93
C GLN A 278 -10.84 1.24 -9.34
N GLY A 279 -11.78 1.79 -10.13
CA GLY A 279 -12.14 1.20 -11.43
C GLY A 279 -11.19 1.57 -12.57
N ALA A 280 -10.61 2.75 -12.56
CA ALA A 280 -9.85 3.29 -13.69
C ALA A 280 -8.71 4.22 -13.24
N TYR A 281 -7.80 4.53 -14.15
CA TYR A 281 -6.69 5.45 -13.94
C TYR A 281 -6.46 6.35 -15.15
N ILE A 282 -5.74 7.46 -14.91
CA ILE A 282 -5.27 8.41 -15.91
C ILE A 282 -3.80 8.70 -15.60
N ASP A 283 -2.92 8.34 -16.52
CA ASP A 283 -1.46 8.52 -16.43
C ASP A 283 -0.93 9.68 -17.30
N HIS A 284 -1.82 10.52 -17.83
CA HIS A 284 -1.50 11.62 -18.73
C HIS A 284 -0.45 12.60 -18.17
N TRP A 285 -0.34 12.70 -16.85
CA TRP A 285 0.60 13.59 -16.15
C TRP A 285 1.63 12.82 -15.31
N ALA A 286 1.92 11.57 -15.68
CA ALA A 286 2.90 10.74 -14.95
C ALA A 286 4.31 11.33 -15.02
N ASP A 287 4.67 12.02 -16.10
CA ASP A 287 5.92 12.77 -16.27
C ASP A 287 6.07 13.92 -15.25
N ARG A 288 4.96 14.43 -14.75
CA ARG A 288 4.89 15.41 -13.66
C ARG A 288 4.70 14.80 -12.28
N GLY A 289 4.83 13.50 -12.17
CA GLY A 289 4.69 12.75 -10.93
C GLY A 289 3.26 12.64 -10.42
N VAL A 290 2.24 12.76 -11.28
CA VAL A 290 0.82 12.67 -10.92
C VAL A 290 0.18 11.45 -11.58
N MET A 291 -0.46 10.60 -10.78
CA MET A 291 -1.35 9.53 -11.20
C MET A 291 -2.75 9.80 -10.67
N LEU A 292 -3.76 9.83 -11.54
CA LEU A 292 -5.16 9.86 -11.10
C LEU A 292 -5.69 8.44 -11.04
N GLU A 293 -6.35 8.08 -9.94
CA GLU A 293 -6.94 6.74 -9.74
C GLU A 293 -8.36 6.84 -9.21
N GLY A 294 -9.22 5.93 -9.66
CA GLY A 294 -10.55 5.77 -9.10
C GLY A 294 -10.50 5.58 -7.59
N ILE A 295 -11.42 6.21 -6.89
CA ILE A 295 -11.67 5.97 -5.47
C ILE A 295 -13.17 5.97 -5.23
N ALA A 296 -13.66 4.93 -4.57
CA ALA A 296 -15.02 4.88 -4.06
C ALA A 296 -14.98 4.28 -2.65
N LEU A 297 -15.65 4.95 -1.75
CA LEU A 297 -15.88 4.46 -0.38
C LEU A 297 -17.38 4.27 -0.20
N PRO A 298 -17.80 3.40 0.71
CA PRO A 298 -19.18 3.33 1.14
C PRO A 298 -19.72 4.71 1.54
N PRO A 299 -21.05 4.96 1.43
CA PRO A 299 -21.62 6.30 1.63
C PRO A 299 -21.23 6.99 2.95
N GLY A 300 -21.19 6.29 4.07
CA GLY A 300 -20.82 6.88 5.36
C GLY A 300 -19.43 7.55 5.34
N PRO A 301 -18.34 6.81 5.14
CA PRO A 301 -17.00 7.40 5.04
C PRO A 301 -16.84 8.41 3.91
N SER A 302 -17.51 8.20 2.77
CA SER A 302 -17.44 9.13 1.64
C SER A 302 -18.05 10.49 1.97
N LEU A 303 -19.20 10.49 2.63
CA LEU A 303 -19.94 11.71 2.99
C LEU A 303 -19.31 12.47 4.15
N SER A 304 -18.78 11.77 5.15
CA SER A 304 -18.12 12.43 6.29
C SER A 304 -16.96 13.32 5.90
N ALA A 305 -16.40 13.07 4.72
CA ALA A 305 -15.29 13.83 4.18
C ALA A 305 -15.72 14.95 3.19
N LEU A 306 -17.00 15.30 3.08
CA LEU A 306 -17.43 16.50 2.36
C LEU A 306 -17.19 17.75 3.21
N PRO A 307 -16.72 18.87 2.61
CA PRO A 307 -16.44 20.10 3.36
C PRO A 307 -17.74 20.76 3.84
N GLY A 308 -17.66 21.46 4.99
CA GLY A 308 -18.76 22.26 5.53
C GLY A 308 -19.29 21.73 6.87
N ALA A 309 -20.17 22.52 7.47
CA ALA A 309 -20.83 22.21 8.73
C ALA A 309 -22.30 22.68 8.69
N GLY A 310 -23.13 22.17 9.62
CA GLY A 310 -24.53 22.57 9.76
C GLY A 310 -25.37 22.34 8.51
N MET A 311 -26.14 23.36 8.09
CA MET A 311 -27.04 23.27 6.95
C MET A 311 -26.31 22.98 5.63
N ALA A 312 -25.15 23.64 5.40
CA ALA A 312 -24.37 23.41 4.20
C ALA A 312 -23.88 21.95 4.05
N PHE A 313 -23.51 21.31 5.14
CA PHE A 313 -23.16 19.90 5.16
C PHE A 313 -24.39 19.01 4.89
N LYS A 314 -25.52 19.31 5.54
CA LYS A 314 -26.78 18.58 5.35
C LYS A 314 -27.26 18.64 3.89
N GLU A 315 -27.18 19.79 3.26
CA GLU A 315 -27.58 19.96 1.84
C GLU A 315 -26.67 19.14 0.91
N ARG A 316 -25.36 19.15 1.13
CA ARG A 316 -24.40 18.39 0.31
C ARG A 316 -24.59 16.88 0.49
N THR A 317 -24.77 16.43 1.73
CA THR A 317 -24.99 15.00 2.00
C THR A 317 -26.33 14.50 1.50
N ALA A 318 -27.35 15.35 1.43
CA ALA A 318 -28.66 14.99 0.83
C ALA A 318 -28.53 14.66 -0.69
N ARG A 319 -27.51 15.20 -1.36
CA ARG A 319 -27.23 14.98 -2.79
C ARG A 319 -26.17 13.90 -3.04
N TRP A 320 -25.94 13.00 -2.10
CA TRP A 320 -24.85 12.01 -2.11
C TRP A 320 -24.84 11.12 -3.37
N ARG A 321 -26.00 10.82 -3.94
CA ARG A 321 -26.10 10.03 -5.18
C ARG A 321 -25.64 10.78 -6.42
N GLN A 322 -25.60 12.11 -6.38
CA GLN A 322 -25.13 12.98 -7.45
C GLN A 322 -23.63 13.31 -7.37
N ILE A 323 -22.90 12.69 -6.44
CA ILE A 323 -21.47 12.96 -6.21
C ILE A 323 -20.62 11.89 -6.87
N ALA A 324 -19.76 12.30 -7.81
CA ALA A 324 -18.63 11.52 -8.28
C ALA A 324 -17.39 11.80 -7.42
N THR A 325 -16.53 10.81 -7.26
CA THR A 325 -15.25 10.98 -6.55
C THR A 325 -14.14 10.26 -7.30
N PHE A 326 -12.99 10.93 -7.44
CA PHE A 326 -11.78 10.33 -7.97
C PHE A 326 -10.57 10.81 -7.15
N GLY A 327 -9.55 9.97 -7.05
CA GLY A 327 -8.35 10.28 -6.32
C GLY A 327 -7.19 10.67 -7.23
N LEU A 328 -6.15 11.15 -6.61
CA LEU A 328 -4.84 11.27 -7.21
C LEU A 328 -3.78 10.92 -6.19
N MET A 329 -2.66 10.39 -6.64
CA MET A 329 -1.45 10.28 -5.84
C MET A 329 -0.27 10.89 -6.57
N ILE A 330 0.75 11.25 -5.81
CA ILE A 330 1.98 11.81 -6.35
C ILE A 330 3.19 10.91 -6.07
N SER A 331 4.16 10.96 -6.97
CA SER A 331 5.51 10.44 -6.73
C SER A 331 6.24 11.44 -5.85
N ASP A 332 6.20 11.23 -4.52
CA ASP A 332 6.69 12.19 -3.54
C ASP A 332 8.20 12.37 -3.59
N THR A 333 8.64 13.62 -3.37
CA THR A 333 10.05 14.00 -3.22
C THR A 333 10.47 14.08 -1.76
N ALA A 334 9.51 14.16 -0.84
CA ALA A 334 9.75 14.15 0.60
C ALA A 334 10.37 12.84 1.06
N GLU A 335 11.31 12.93 2.00
CA GLU A 335 11.89 11.77 2.69
C GLU A 335 11.51 11.78 4.16
N GLY A 336 10.64 10.86 4.52
CA GLY A 336 10.25 10.64 5.90
C GLY A 336 11.23 9.72 6.65
N ARG A 337 10.85 9.42 7.90
CA ARG A 337 11.62 8.55 8.77
C ARG A 337 10.72 7.73 9.67
N VAL A 338 11.05 6.46 9.83
CA VAL A 338 10.48 5.59 10.86
C VAL A 338 11.44 5.50 12.05
N ARG A 339 10.88 5.54 13.25
CA ARG A 339 11.58 5.31 14.51
C ARG A 339 10.91 4.19 15.29
N LYS A 340 11.63 3.60 16.24
CA LYS A 340 11.02 2.73 17.24
C LYS A 340 9.92 3.48 17.96
N GLY A 341 8.81 2.81 18.22
CA GLY A 341 7.69 3.39 18.93
C GLY A 341 7.99 3.66 20.41
N MET A 342 7.11 4.41 21.05
CA MET A 342 7.13 4.71 22.48
C MET A 342 5.85 4.17 23.14
N GLY A 343 5.99 3.61 24.34
CA GLY A 343 4.86 3.00 25.05
C GLY A 343 4.24 1.85 24.25
N ALA A 344 2.94 1.89 24.05
CA ALA A 344 2.17 0.88 23.32
C ALA A 344 2.31 0.98 21.79
N LEU A 345 2.88 2.06 21.26
CA LEU A 345 3.03 2.24 19.82
C LEU A 345 4.19 1.39 19.30
N PRO A 346 4.00 0.55 18.27
CA PRO A 346 5.07 -0.28 17.72
C PRO A 346 6.12 0.52 16.95
N PHE A 347 5.73 1.64 16.34
CA PHE A 347 6.58 2.54 15.56
C PHE A 347 6.07 3.97 15.61
N THR A 348 6.91 4.90 15.17
CA THR A 348 6.57 6.30 14.91
C THR A 348 7.03 6.66 13.50
N ALA A 349 6.12 7.12 12.64
CA ALA A 349 6.40 7.59 11.29
C ALA A 349 6.44 9.11 11.28
N LEU A 350 7.59 9.69 10.92
CA LEU A 350 7.78 11.13 10.74
C LEU A 350 7.77 11.42 9.25
N TYR A 351 6.90 12.30 8.80
CA TYR A 351 6.82 12.65 7.39
C TYR A 351 6.29 14.07 7.20
N GLN A 352 6.93 14.82 6.32
CA GLN A 352 6.58 16.19 6.01
C GLN A 352 6.57 16.37 4.49
N LEU A 353 5.43 16.74 3.92
CA LEU A 353 5.34 17.13 2.50
C LEU A 353 6.28 18.31 2.22
N THR A 354 6.95 18.28 1.06
CA THR A 354 7.71 19.42 0.57
C THR A 354 6.80 20.47 -0.08
N HIS A 355 7.28 21.69 -0.27
CA HIS A 355 6.57 22.68 -1.09
C HIS A 355 6.41 22.23 -2.55
N GLY A 356 7.36 21.43 -3.08
CA GLY A 356 7.27 20.81 -4.39
C GLY A 356 6.09 19.85 -4.45
N ASP A 357 5.99 18.95 -3.47
CA ASP A 357 4.90 17.97 -3.37
C ASP A 357 3.52 18.68 -3.27
N THR A 358 3.43 19.78 -2.49
CA THR A 358 2.16 20.54 -2.39
C THR A 358 1.74 21.19 -3.70
N LYS A 359 2.70 21.70 -4.49
CA LYS A 359 2.43 22.23 -5.85
C LYS A 359 1.97 21.12 -6.78
N THR A 360 2.59 19.94 -6.72
CA THR A 360 2.21 18.78 -7.52
C THR A 360 0.81 18.28 -7.15
N LEU A 361 0.46 18.25 -5.86
CA LEU A 361 -0.91 17.92 -5.42
C LEU A 361 -1.94 18.92 -5.96
N ARG A 362 -1.69 20.24 -5.84
CA ARG A 362 -2.60 21.27 -6.39
C ARG A 362 -2.78 21.14 -7.89
N PHE A 363 -1.68 20.94 -8.61
CA PHE A 363 -1.71 20.71 -10.05
C PHE A 363 -2.57 19.50 -10.39
N GLY A 364 -2.35 18.33 -9.76
CA GLY A 364 -3.15 17.14 -10.01
C GLY A 364 -4.63 17.32 -9.69
N MET A 365 -4.96 17.99 -8.57
CA MET A 365 -6.34 18.30 -8.20
C MET A 365 -7.00 19.25 -9.21
N ALA A 366 -6.25 20.23 -9.75
CA ALA A 366 -6.75 21.14 -10.78
C ALA A 366 -7.04 20.41 -12.09
N ARG A 367 -6.12 19.52 -12.53
CA ARG A 367 -6.37 18.69 -13.75
C ARG A 367 -7.61 17.80 -13.58
N LEU A 368 -7.78 17.18 -12.42
CA LEU A 368 -8.98 16.39 -12.13
C LEU A 368 -10.24 17.27 -12.11
N GLY A 369 -10.14 18.48 -11.58
CA GLY A 369 -11.23 19.44 -11.58
C GLY A 369 -11.65 19.89 -12.98
N GLU A 370 -10.67 20.10 -13.89
CA GLU A 370 -10.96 20.41 -15.31
C GLU A 370 -11.74 19.28 -15.99
N LEU A 371 -11.33 18.03 -15.78
CA LEU A 371 -12.03 16.86 -16.29
C LEU A 371 -13.47 16.79 -15.77
N TYR A 372 -13.69 17.09 -14.50
CA TYR A 372 -15.03 17.10 -13.91
C TYR A 372 -15.91 18.24 -14.47
N PHE A 373 -15.38 19.46 -14.62
CA PHE A 373 -16.14 20.55 -15.24
C PHE A 373 -16.46 20.24 -16.71
N ALA A 374 -15.53 19.64 -17.46
CA ALA A 374 -15.79 19.17 -18.82
C ALA A 374 -16.85 18.05 -18.87
N ALA A 375 -16.99 17.27 -17.80
CA ALA A 375 -18.04 16.26 -17.65
C ALA A 375 -19.41 16.86 -17.25
N GLY A 376 -19.50 18.18 -16.97
CA GLY A 376 -20.73 18.88 -16.57
C GLY A 376 -20.92 19.03 -15.05
N ALA A 377 -19.86 18.95 -14.27
CA ALA A 377 -19.96 19.18 -12.82
C ALA A 377 -20.43 20.59 -12.49
N ARG A 378 -21.32 20.72 -11.51
CA ARG A 378 -21.80 22.01 -10.97
C ARG A 378 -20.80 22.66 -10.02
N ARG A 379 -20.14 21.84 -9.21
CA ARG A 379 -19.15 22.26 -8.23
C ARG A 379 -18.21 21.12 -7.87
N LEU A 380 -17.04 21.48 -7.35
CA LEU A 380 -16.03 20.56 -6.86
C LEU A 380 -15.85 20.72 -5.36
N PHE A 381 -15.47 19.61 -4.71
CA PHE A 381 -15.09 19.56 -3.30
C PHE A 381 -13.64 19.04 -3.23
N THR A 382 -12.70 19.95 -2.94
CA THR A 382 -11.26 19.63 -2.91
C THR A 382 -10.77 19.27 -1.53
N ASN A 383 -11.47 19.70 -0.46
CA ASN A 383 -11.02 19.65 0.92
C ASN A 383 -9.63 20.30 1.15
N ALA A 384 -9.21 21.17 0.23
CA ALA A 384 -7.93 21.88 0.32
C ALA A 384 -8.12 23.39 0.42
N LEU A 385 -7.36 24.01 1.31
CA LEU A 385 -7.40 25.46 1.49
C LEU A 385 -6.59 26.18 0.39
N PRO A 386 -6.96 27.41 0.03
CA PRO A 386 -8.04 28.21 0.62
C PRO A 386 -9.43 27.99 -0.01
N LEU A 387 -9.55 27.13 -1.00
CA LEU A 387 -10.78 26.90 -1.77
C LEU A 387 -11.27 25.44 -1.64
N PRO A 388 -11.87 25.06 -0.51
CA PRO A 388 -12.37 23.69 -0.31
C PRO A 388 -13.60 23.37 -1.17
N VAL A 389 -14.28 24.39 -1.72
CA VAL A 389 -15.38 24.30 -2.67
C VAL A 389 -15.08 25.22 -3.85
N ILE A 390 -15.25 24.71 -5.08
CA ILE A 390 -14.95 25.40 -6.32
C ILE A 390 -16.16 25.29 -7.23
N ASN A 391 -16.68 26.42 -7.75
CA ASN A 391 -17.89 26.45 -8.56
C ASN A 391 -17.61 26.84 -10.03
N THR A 392 -16.41 27.34 -10.33
CA THR A 392 -16.07 27.83 -11.69
C THR A 392 -14.63 27.46 -12.06
N LEU A 393 -14.35 27.44 -13.37
CA LEU A 393 -12.99 27.25 -13.88
C LEU A 393 -12.02 28.36 -13.41
N ASP A 394 -12.52 29.59 -13.22
CA ASP A 394 -11.67 30.69 -12.72
C ASP A 394 -11.30 30.49 -11.24
N GLU A 395 -12.22 29.96 -10.43
CA GLU A 395 -11.91 29.54 -9.07
C GLU A 395 -10.91 28.38 -9.06
N LEU A 396 -11.03 27.43 -9.98
CA LEU A 396 -10.10 26.32 -10.12
C LEU A 396 -8.68 26.79 -10.49
N ARG A 397 -8.55 27.75 -11.41
CA ARG A 397 -7.27 28.38 -11.75
C ARG A 397 -6.67 29.10 -10.55
N ARG A 398 -7.49 29.86 -9.78
CA ARG A 398 -7.05 30.48 -8.53
C ARG A 398 -6.60 29.46 -7.51
N PHE A 399 -7.29 28.34 -7.39
CA PHE A 399 -6.89 27.22 -6.51
C PHE A 399 -5.54 26.66 -6.91
N GLU A 400 -5.30 26.39 -8.20
CA GLU A 400 -4.03 25.84 -8.71
C GLU A 400 -2.83 26.73 -8.32
N HIS A 401 -3.01 28.06 -8.42
CA HIS A 401 -1.96 29.04 -8.14
C HIS A 401 -1.98 29.59 -6.69
N ALA A 402 -2.88 29.09 -5.85
CA ALA A 402 -2.99 29.58 -4.48
C ALA A 402 -1.73 29.30 -3.67
N SER A 403 -1.37 30.27 -2.82
CA SER A 403 -0.35 30.08 -1.80
C SER A 403 -0.85 29.17 -0.68
N GLY A 404 0.07 28.60 0.06
CA GLY A 404 -0.20 27.74 1.21
C GLY A 404 0.72 26.51 1.22
N GLY A 405 1.00 26.04 2.42
CA GLY A 405 1.89 24.91 2.67
C GLY A 405 1.16 23.57 2.75
N PRO A 406 1.88 22.56 3.23
CA PRO A 406 1.35 21.21 3.40
C PRO A 406 0.09 21.14 4.26
N GLU A 407 -0.05 22.00 5.24
CA GLU A 407 -1.20 22.09 6.16
C GLU A 407 -2.54 22.40 5.47
N CYS A 408 -2.48 22.86 4.21
CA CYS A 408 -3.68 23.16 3.43
C CYS A 408 -4.40 21.92 2.87
N PHE A 409 -3.80 20.73 2.99
CA PHE A 409 -4.33 19.51 2.35
C PHE A 409 -4.85 18.49 3.36
N GLU A 410 -5.94 17.85 3.02
CA GLU A 410 -6.35 16.57 3.58
C GLU A 410 -5.76 15.47 2.68
N ALA A 411 -4.75 14.76 3.18
CA ALA A 411 -4.05 13.74 2.43
C ALA A 411 -4.11 12.38 3.15
N MET A 412 -4.06 11.30 2.39
CA MET A 412 -3.89 9.92 2.86
C MET A 412 -2.71 9.27 2.14
N ALA A 413 -2.24 8.14 2.64
CA ALA A 413 -1.22 7.36 1.97
C ALA A 413 -1.45 5.86 2.20
N PHE A 414 -1.09 5.06 1.20
CA PHE A 414 -1.34 3.61 1.23
C PHE A 414 -0.09 2.81 0.84
N HIS A 415 1.01 3.49 0.51
CA HIS A 415 2.16 2.91 -0.16
C HIS A 415 3.48 3.22 0.56
N PRO A 416 3.63 2.89 1.87
CA PRO A 416 4.89 3.13 2.57
C PRO A 416 5.99 2.22 2.03
N THR A 417 7.15 2.83 1.65
CA THR A 417 8.34 2.17 1.09
C THR A 417 9.63 2.83 1.58
N GLY A 418 10.79 2.27 1.26
CA GLY A 418 12.09 2.94 1.30
C GLY A 418 12.86 2.90 2.62
N THR A 419 12.29 2.40 3.68
CA THR A 419 12.82 2.51 5.05
C THR A 419 13.95 1.54 5.41
N CYS A 420 14.22 0.55 4.56
CA CYS A 420 15.37 -0.35 4.59
C CYS A 420 15.93 -0.51 3.18
N ALA A 421 16.12 0.62 2.49
CA ALA A 421 16.39 0.70 1.06
C ALA A 421 17.51 -0.22 0.59
N MET A 422 17.27 -0.86 -0.57
CA MET A 422 18.25 -1.66 -1.27
C MET A 422 19.32 -0.77 -1.92
N ASN A 423 20.59 -1.12 -1.71
CA ASN A 423 21.72 -0.52 -2.41
C ASN A 423 22.95 -1.42 -2.19
N ASN A 424 23.69 -1.78 -3.26
CA ASN A 424 24.92 -2.56 -3.12
C ASN A 424 26.04 -1.81 -2.39
N ASN A 425 25.98 -0.47 -2.34
CA ASN A 425 26.87 0.30 -1.48
C ASN A 425 26.35 0.26 -0.05
N ARG A 426 27.05 -0.44 0.83
CA ARG A 426 26.74 -0.60 2.25
C ARG A 426 26.49 0.72 2.99
N ALA A 427 27.13 1.82 2.60
CA ALA A 427 26.95 3.12 3.26
C ALA A 427 25.60 3.79 2.88
N LEU A 428 24.99 3.36 1.77
CA LEU A 428 23.77 3.97 1.20
C LEU A 428 22.52 3.10 1.37
N GLY A 429 22.69 1.79 1.64
CA GLY A 429 21.59 0.84 1.80
C GLY A 429 21.59 0.11 3.14
N VAL A 430 20.50 -0.62 3.38
CA VAL A 430 20.35 -1.57 4.48
C VAL A 430 20.52 -3.00 3.97
N VAL A 431 20.00 -3.25 2.76
CA VAL A 431 20.12 -4.54 2.07
C VAL A 431 20.85 -4.38 0.73
N ASN A 432 21.47 -5.45 0.26
CA ASN A 432 22.04 -5.54 -1.08
C ASN A 432 21.00 -5.99 -2.13
N ALA A 433 21.42 -6.25 -3.36
CA ALA A 433 20.56 -6.72 -4.45
C ALA A 433 19.98 -8.13 -4.23
N GLU A 434 20.53 -8.90 -3.30
CA GLU A 434 19.99 -10.19 -2.85
C GLU A 434 18.92 -10.03 -1.76
N LEU A 435 18.57 -8.79 -1.40
CA LEU A 435 17.72 -8.43 -0.25
C LEU A 435 18.28 -8.90 1.11
N GLN A 436 19.57 -9.28 1.16
CA GLN A 436 20.30 -9.63 2.35
C GLN A 436 20.81 -8.37 3.04
N THR A 437 20.72 -8.30 4.36
CA THR A 437 21.26 -7.16 5.10
C THR A 437 22.79 -7.15 5.03
N HIS A 438 23.38 -5.95 4.95
CA HIS A 438 24.85 -5.81 4.91
C HIS A 438 25.55 -6.22 6.20
N ASP A 439 24.85 -6.20 7.32
CA ASP A 439 25.43 -6.43 8.64
C ASP A 439 25.27 -7.86 9.16
N MET A 440 24.24 -8.57 8.68
CA MET A 440 23.87 -9.88 9.22
C MET A 440 23.68 -10.87 8.07
N PRO A 441 24.56 -11.88 7.96
CA PRO A 441 24.63 -12.74 6.77
C PRO A 441 23.45 -13.69 6.61
N ASN A 442 22.60 -13.81 7.62
CA ASN A 442 21.42 -14.68 7.59
C ASN A 442 20.10 -13.92 7.80
N LEU A 443 20.12 -12.59 7.69
CA LEU A 443 18.93 -11.76 7.78
C LEU A 443 18.62 -11.13 6.41
N TYR A 444 17.39 -11.32 5.95
CA TYR A 444 16.84 -10.76 4.71
C TYR A 444 15.65 -9.84 5.00
N ILE A 445 15.41 -8.88 4.11
CA ILE A 445 14.24 -7.99 4.17
C ILE A 445 13.52 -8.10 2.84
N MET A 446 12.31 -8.67 2.85
CA MET A 446 11.52 -8.93 1.65
C MET A 446 10.14 -8.28 1.77
N ASP A 447 10.11 -6.95 1.89
CA ASP A 447 8.87 -6.15 1.91
C ASP A 447 9.10 -4.77 1.28
N GLY A 448 8.09 -3.91 1.34
CA GLY A 448 8.14 -2.56 0.74
C GLY A 448 9.25 -1.67 1.30
N SER A 449 9.85 -1.99 2.46
CA SER A 449 10.94 -1.20 3.02
C SER A 449 12.23 -1.27 2.16
N ALA A 450 12.40 -2.34 1.38
CA ALA A 450 13.57 -2.53 0.54
C ALA A 450 13.54 -1.70 -0.77
N ILE A 451 12.38 -1.21 -1.21
CA ILE A 451 12.23 -0.40 -2.42
C ILE A 451 12.91 0.96 -2.21
N PRO A 452 13.91 1.36 -3.03
CA PRO A 452 14.77 2.49 -2.68
C PRO A 452 14.22 3.87 -3.03
N ASN A 453 13.13 3.97 -3.80
CA ASN A 453 12.57 5.26 -4.26
C ASN A 453 11.04 5.26 -4.31
N ALA A 454 10.44 6.44 -4.52
CA ALA A 454 9.02 6.57 -4.80
C ALA A 454 8.73 6.08 -6.22
N LEU A 455 7.89 5.07 -6.35
CA LEU A 455 7.53 4.48 -7.65
C LEU A 455 6.57 5.36 -8.45
N GLY A 456 5.70 6.11 -7.78
CA GLY A 456 4.60 6.84 -8.42
C GLY A 456 3.44 5.95 -8.85
N VAL A 457 3.48 4.66 -8.50
CA VAL A 457 2.43 3.65 -8.72
C VAL A 457 2.25 2.76 -7.50
N ASN A 458 1.16 2.01 -7.43
CA ASN A 458 0.85 1.06 -6.35
C ASN A 458 1.93 -0.04 -6.29
N PRO A 459 2.59 -0.28 -5.15
CA PRO A 459 3.83 -1.04 -5.08
C PRO A 459 3.66 -2.56 -4.96
N GLN A 460 2.43 -3.12 -4.89
CA GLN A 460 2.25 -4.53 -4.52
C GLN A 460 2.95 -5.49 -5.48
N ILE A 461 2.87 -5.28 -6.81
CA ILE A 461 3.59 -6.13 -7.81
C ILE A 461 5.10 -6.00 -7.61
N THR A 462 5.60 -4.79 -7.38
CA THR A 462 7.03 -4.55 -7.13
C THR A 462 7.53 -5.31 -5.90
N ILE A 463 6.78 -5.26 -4.79
CA ILE A 463 7.12 -5.97 -3.55
C ILE A 463 7.14 -7.48 -3.77
N MET A 464 6.10 -8.01 -4.42
CA MET A 464 5.98 -9.44 -4.74
C MET A 464 7.12 -9.90 -5.66
N ALA A 465 7.41 -9.15 -6.72
CA ALA A 465 8.43 -9.48 -7.70
C ALA A 465 9.85 -9.44 -7.10
N LEU A 466 10.17 -8.43 -6.26
CA LEU A 466 11.43 -8.39 -5.53
C LEU A 466 11.55 -9.56 -4.56
N ALA A 467 10.51 -9.86 -3.80
CA ALA A 467 10.51 -11.00 -2.89
C ALA A 467 10.69 -12.34 -3.62
N ARG A 468 10.03 -12.49 -4.78
CA ARG A 468 10.20 -13.67 -5.63
C ARG A 468 11.63 -13.81 -6.13
N LEU A 469 12.22 -12.74 -6.65
CA LEU A 469 13.61 -12.71 -7.12
C LEU A 469 14.57 -13.05 -5.98
N GLY A 470 14.46 -12.38 -4.83
CA GLY A 470 15.32 -12.62 -3.66
C GLY A 470 15.17 -14.03 -3.09
N ALA A 471 13.95 -14.55 -3.00
CA ALA A 471 13.68 -15.91 -2.53
C ALA A 471 14.19 -16.99 -3.50
N SER A 472 14.06 -16.77 -4.82
CA SER A 472 14.63 -17.68 -5.84
C SER A 472 16.14 -17.75 -5.77
N ARG A 473 16.82 -16.61 -5.57
CA ARG A 473 18.27 -16.57 -5.34
C ARG A 473 18.66 -17.21 -4.01
N LEU A 474 17.88 -17.00 -2.96
CA LEU A 474 18.13 -17.61 -1.65
C LEU A 474 17.95 -19.12 -1.68
N ALA A 475 16.96 -19.65 -2.40
CA ALA A 475 16.70 -21.09 -2.51
C ALA A 475 17.90 -21.88 -3.04
N THR A 476 18.75 -21.28 -3.87
CA THR A 476 19.96 -21.95 -4.41
C THR A 476 21.03 -22.22 -3.35
N ARG A 477 20.86 -21.74 -2.11
CA ARG A 477 21.80 -21.94 -1.00
C ARG A 477 21.48 -23.17 -0.15
N PHE A 478 20.30 -23.76 -0.34
CA PHE A 478 19.84 -24.98 0.32
C PHE A 478 19.87 -26.19 -0.62
#